data_5d92d4f3b83aee8a4cf410f4ddf8ca4d
#
_entry.id   5d92d4f3b83aee8a4cf410f4ddf8ca4d
#
_cell.length_a   1.000
_cell.length_b   1.000
_cell.length_c   1.000
_cell.angle_alpha   90.00
_cell.angle_beta   90.00
_cell.angle_gamma   90.00
#
_symmetry.space_group_name_H-M   'P 1'
#
loop_
_entity.id
_entity.type
_entity.pdbx_description
1 polymer ?
#
loop_
_entity_poly.entity_id
_entity_poly.type
_entity_poly.pdbx_seq_one_letter_code
_entity_poly.pdbx_strand_id
1 'polypeptide(L)'
;MLASANTETARQQVVAREAAFNQILSQTCALYSQCRWDAYATYNHAFTASQISTLDYFHPSLSGQAALAQVTWNASWWSGA
;
A
#
# COMPACT_ATOMS: atom_id res chain seq x y z
N MET A 1 -1.29 11.13 4.18
CA MET A 1 -1.11 10.22 5.30
C MET A 1 -0.42 10.89 6.47
N LEU A 2 0.81 11.30 6.39
CA LEU A 2 1.45 12.11 7.42
C LEU A 2 1.05 13.56 7.23
N ALA A 3 -0.05 13.94 7.87
CA ALA A 3 -0.66 15.22 7.59
C ALA A 3 -0.14 16.32 8.51
N SER A 4 -0.74 17.04 9.08
CA SER A 4 -0.73 18.24 9.85
C SER A 4 0.60 18.63 10.52
N ALA A 5 1.32 17.78 11.17
CA ALA A 5 2.51 18.16 11.95
C ALA A 5 3.83 18.09 11.14
N ASN A 6 3.76 17.64 9.87
CA ASN A 6 4.94 17.40 9.06
C ASN A 6 5.02 18.39 7.90
N THR A 7 6.25 18.77 7.53
CA THR A 7 6.48 19.60 6.36
C THR A 7 6.26 18.79 5.08
N GLU A 8 6.06 19.49 3.96
CA GLU A 8 5.97 18.83 2.65
C GLU A 8 7.25 18.07 2.31
N THR A 9 8.41 18.62 2.68
CA THR A 9 9.69 17.95 2.47
C THR A 9 9.74 16.62 3.22
N ALA A 10 9.29 16.59 4.48
CA ALA A 10 9.26 15.36 5.28
C ALA A 10 8.30 14.33 4.66
N ARG A 11 7.13 14.78 4.19
CA ARG A 11 6.18 13.89 3.52
C ARG A 11 6.76 13.29 2.25
N GLN A 12 7.46 14.09 1.45
CA GLN A 12 8.11 13.60 0.22
C GLN A 12 9.22 12.61 0.52
N GLN A 13 9.96 12.79 1.61
CA GLN A 13 10.97 11.83 2.04
C GLN A 13 10.36 10.48 2.41
N VAL A 14 9.20 10.49 3.08
CA VAL A 14 8.47 9.25 3.40
C VAL A 14 8.02 8.55 2.12
N VAL A 15 7.44 9.29 1.18
CA VAL A 15 7.00 8.72 -0.11
C VAL A 15 8.17 8.12 -0.87
N ALA A 16 9.31 8.81 -0.91
CA ALA A 16 10.51 8.29 -1.59
C ALA A 16 11.00 7.00 -0.94
N ARG A 17 10.95 6.91 0.39
CA ARG A 17 11.36 5.73 1.11
C ARG A 17 10.41 4.56 0.85
N GLU A 18 9.10 4.82 0.83
CA GLU A 18 8.10 3.80 0.50
C GLU A 18 8.32 3.26 -0.91
N ALA A 19 8.57 4.13 -1.88
CA ALA A 19 8.85 3.73 -3.25
C ALA A 19 10.11 2.87 -3.33
N ALA A 20 11.16 3.22 -2.59
CA ALA A 20 12.40 2.45 -2.56
C ALA A 20 12.18 1.06 -1.97
N PHE A 21 11.41 0.94 -0.88
CA PHE A 21 11.06 -0.36 -0.31
C PHE A 21 10.28 -1.23 -1.29
N ASN A 22 9.30 -0.65 -1.97
CA ASN A 22 8.50 -1.39 -2.96
C ASN A 22 9.36 -1.87 -4.13
N GLN A 23 10.32 -1.07 -4.57
CA GLN A 23 11.25 -1.47 -5.61
C GLN A 23 12.09 -2.68 -5.19
N ILE A 24 12.60 -2.67 -3.95
CA ILE A 24 13.37 -3.80 -3.41
C ILE A 24 12.50 -5.05 -3.32
N LEU A 25 11.25 -4.91 -2.85
CA LEU A 25 10.32 -6.03 -2.77
C LEU A 25 10.06 -6.63 -4.15
N SER A 26 9.83 -5.79 -5.15
CA SER A 26 9.60 -6.23 -6.52
C SER A 26 10.82 -6.99 -7.07
N GLN A 27 12.01 -6.44 -6.89
CA GLN A 27 13.26 -7.06 -7.38
C GLN A 27 13.53 -8.39 -6.68
N THR A 28 13.33 -8.44 -5.37
CA THR A 28 13.55 -9.66 -4.59
C THR A 28 12.53 -10.73 -4.95
N CYS A 29 11.26 -10.36 -5.09
CA CYS A 29 10.20 -11.27 -5.48
C CYS A 29 10.48 -11.90 -6.86
N ALA A 30 11.05 -11.15 -7.78
CA ALA A 30 11.37 -11.64 -9.12
C ALA A 30 12.40 -12.78 -9.12
N LEU A 31 13.16 -12.94 -8.03
CA LEU A 31 14.14 -14.01 -7.91
C LEU A 31 13.54 -15.37 -7.54
N TYR A 32 12.29 -15.40 -7.14
CA TYR A 32 11.64 -16.61 -6.63
C TYR A 32 10.35 -16.89 -7.38
N SER A 33 10.24 -18.07 -7.97
CA SER A 33 9.08 -18.48 -8.76
C SER A 33 7.79 -18.56 -7.93
N GLN A 34 7.90 -18.76 -6.62
CA GLN A 34 6.76 -18.86 -5.71
C GLN A 34 6.33 -17.51 -5.14
N CYS A 35 7.01 -16.44 -5.50
CA CYS A 35 6.66 -15.09 -5.08
C CYS A 35 5.92 -14.38 -6.19
N ARG A 36 4.81 -13.72 -5.83
CA ARG A 36 4.06 -12.88 -6.76
C ARG A 36 4.05 -11.45 -6.26
N TRP A 37 4.55 -10.55 -7.09
CA TRP A 37 4.51 -9.12 -6.83
C TRP A 37 3.16 -8.56 -7.27
N ASP A 38 2.57 -7.68 -6.45
CA ASP A 38 1.24 -7.11 -6.74
C ASP A 38 1.27 -5.96 -7.75
N ALA A 39 2.44 -5.69 -8.33
CA ALA A 39 2.62 -4.63 -9.33
C ALA A 39 2.13 -3.27 -8.84
N TYR A 40 2.43 -2.95 -7.57
CA TYR A 40 2.04 -1.71 -6.90
C TYR A 40 0.53 -1.55 -6.67
N ALA A 41 -0.27 -2.62 -6.79
CA ALA A 41 -1.72 -2.52 -6.59
C ALA A 41 -2.09 -1.95 -5.23
N THR A 42 -1.45 -2.46 -4.16
CA THR A 42 -1.68 -1.96 -2.80
C THR A 42 -1.15 -0.54 -2.63
N TYR A 43 0.05 -0.27 -3.11
CA TYR A 43 0.68 1.05 -3.02
C TYR A 43 -0.15 2.11 -3.74
N ASN A 44 -0.73 1.77 -4.89
CA ASN A 44 -1.48 2.71 -5.72
C ASN A 44 -2.94 2.85 -5.29
N HIS A 45 -3.39 2.08 -4.30
CA HIS A 45 -4.77 2.18 -3.85
C HIS A 45 -5.05 3.57 -3.24
N ALA A 46 -6.02 4.27 -3.81
CA ALA A 46 -6.44 5.58 -3.31
C ALA A 46 -7.56 5.39 -2.29
N PHE A 47 -7.26 5.67 -1.01
CA PHE A 47 -8.25 5.54 0.05
C PHE A 47 -9.27 6.65 -0.01
N THR A 48 -10.55 6.29 0.18
CA THR A 48 -11.60 7.29 0.42
C THR A 48 -11.58 7.68 1.91
N ALA A 49 -12.25 8.78 2.25
CA ALA A 49 -12.30 9.25 3.64
C ALA A 49 -12.86 8.19 4.59
N SER A 50 -13.86 7.41 4.15
CA SER A 50 -14.45 6.34 4.98
C SER A 50 -13.51 5.17 5.21
N GLN A 51 -12.45 5.03 4.42
CA GLN A 51 -11.46 3.96 4.51
C GLN A 51 -10.30 4.31 5.44
N ILE A 52 -10.30 5.49 6.01
CA ILE A 52 -9.30 5.95 6.98
C ILE A 52 -9.93 6.01 8.36
N SER A 53 -9.20 5.52 9.37
CA SER A 53 -9.67 5.56 10.76
C SER A 53 -9.89 6.99 11.23
N THR A 54 -10.99 7.24 11.91
CA THR A 54 -11.25 8.55 12.54
C THR A 54 -10.54 8.70 13.88
N LEU A 55 -9.93 7.64 14.41
CA LEU A 55 -9.19 7.70 15.67
C LEU A 55 -7.85 8.43 15.50
N ASP A 56 -7.15 8.19 14.42
CA ASP A 56 -5.83 8.78 14.22
C ASP A 56 -5.62 9.36 12.82
N TYR A 57 -6.58 9.18 11.92
CA TYR A 57 -6.49 9.63 10.52
C TYR A 57 -5.24 9.14 9.79
N PHE A 58 -4.73 7.99 10.22
CA PHE A 58 -3.51 7.40 9.66
C PHE A 58 -3.73 5.95 9.24
N HIS A 59 -4.25 5.12 10.13
CA HIS A 59 -4.47 3.71 9.85
C HIS A 59 -5.77 3.51 9.06
N PRO A 60 -5.85 2.44 8.25
CA PRO A 60 -7.09 2.11 7.55
C PRO A 60 -8.23 1.82 8.53
N SER A 61 -9.44 2.26 8.20
CA SER A 61 -10.66 1.87 8.89
C SER A 61 -11.01 0.40 8.58
N LEU A 62 -12.09 -0.13 9.15
CA LEU A 62 -12.55 -1.47 8.79
C LEU A 62 -12.85 -1.58 7.29
N SER A 63 -13.52 -0.58 6.70
CA SER A 63 -13.77 -0.57 5.26
C SER A 63 -12.48 -0.42 4.46
N GLY A 64 -11.50 0.32 4.97
CA GLY A 64 -10.18 0.44 4.35
C GLY A 64 -9.42 -0.88 4.36
N GLN A 65 -9.49 -1.61 5.47
CA GLN A 65 -8.87 -2.94 5.56
C GLN A 65 -9.53 -3.93 4.59
N ALA A 66 -10.86 -3.88 4.46
CA ALA A 66 -11.57 -4.71 3.49
C ALA A 66 -11.17 -4.37 2.06
N ALA A 67 -11.00 -3.08 1.75
CA ALA A 67 -10.54 -2.64 0.44
C ALA A 67 -9.14 -3.15 0.14
N LEU A 68 -8.21 -3.07 1.10
CA LEU A 68 -6.85 -3.61 0.94
C LEU A 68 -6.86 -5.12 0.74
N ALA A 69 -7.71 -5.83 1.49
CA ALA A 69 -7.86 -7.28 1.31
C ALA A 69 -8.31 -7.61 -0.10
N GLN A 70 -9.27 -6.86 -0.64
CA GLN A 70 -9.75 -7.06 -2.01
C GLN A 70 -8.66 -6.77 -3.04
N VAL A 71 -7.92 -5.67 -2.86
CA VAL A 71 -6.83 -5.28 -3.77
C VAL A 71 -5.74 -6.36 -3.80
N THR A 72 -5.33 -6.85 -2.63
CA THR A 72 -4.29 -7.87 -2.55
C THR A 72 -4.77 -9.21 -3.08
N TRP A 73 -6.02 -9.60 -2.80
CA TRP A 73 -6.60 -10.81 -3.34
C TRP A 73 -6.63 -10.76 -4.88
N ASN A 74 -7.08 -9.63 -5.45
CA ASN A 74 -7.16 -9.46 -6.89
C ASN A 74 -5.79 -9.56 -7.56
N ALA A 75 -4.73 -9.18 -6.87
CA ALA A 75 -3.36 -9.26 -7.37
C ALA A 75 -2.71 -10.62 -7.12
N SER A 76 -3.37 -11.52 -6.38
CA SER A 76 -2.82 -12.82 -6.03
C SER A 76 -3.04 -13.85 -7.14
N TRP A 77 -2.36 -14.99 -7.01
CA TRP A 77 -2.54 -16.11 -7.94
C TRP A 77 -3.95 -16.69 -7.90
N TRP A 78 -4.62 -16.61 -6.75
CA TRP A 78 -5.91 -17.28 -6.54
C TRP A 78 -7.07 -16.56 -7.22
N SER A 79 -6.97 -15.25 -7.43
CA SER A 79 -8.07 -14.50 -8.01
C SER A 79 -8.25 -14.76 -9.51
N GLY A 80 -7.17 -15.14 -10.20
CA GLY A 80 -7.17 -15.33 -11.63
C GLY A 80 -7.21 -16.78 -12.08
N ALA A 81 -7.41 -17.67 -11.14
CA ALA A 81 -7.34 -19.11 -11.40
C ALA A 81 -8.43 -19.61 -12.35
#